data_dd3739a359baffd7cfdf144e544b8fdd
#
_entry.id   dd3739a359baffd7cfdf144e544b8fdd
#
_cell.length_a   1.000
_cell.length_b   1.000
_cell.length_c   1.000
_cell.angle_alpha   90.00
_cell.angle_beta   90.00
_cell.angle_gamma   90.00
#
_symmetry.space_group_name_H-M   'P 1'
#
loop_
_entity.id
_entity.type
_entity.pdbx_description
1 polymer ?
#
loop_
_entity_poly.entity_id
_entity_poly.type
_entity_poly.pdbx_seq_one_letter_code
_entity_poly.pdbx_strand_id
1 'polypeptide(L)'
;MMNWQQLLSDRRVGAETRQGGGGDYARSEFERDYDRLVFSPPFRRLQNKTQVFPLPGNVFVHNRLTHSLEVSCVGRSLGNMVGTALQRKYPDLGIDFRSSLSAIVSAACLAHDMGNPPFGHSGERAIGAYFTEGNGLQWREAVEAEGHRWSDFTHFEGNANALRLLTHQFLGRRAGGFALSYSTIASIIKYPYSSECAGGHGKFGFFQTEEATMRDLAEELGLIRLSGDDEPLRYARYPLVYLVEASDDICYQVMDIEDAYKLNILSYEEAKNILSAFLDESERVYMEDLFRDITDANERIGYLRSRAINALVEETAQIFIEHEEQILSGVFSGGLLSKLSEPRNSAMKHCSQVAWDRIYRSKMVIDMELAGHRIFTSLLDKLLHALAHPEHLYSKALLDRVSSQYNVHETSCYGRIQCALDYISGMTDLY
;
A
#
# COMPACT_ATOMS: atom_id res chain seq x y z
N MET A 1 3.87 -16.63 -20.37
CA MET A 1 4.58 -15.37 -20.06
C MET A 1 3.61 -14.23 -20.27
N MET A 2 3.50 -13.29 -19.32
CA MET A 2 2.72 -12.07 -19.45
C MET A 2 3.28 -11.19 -20.56
N ASN A 3 2.46 -10.32 -21.18
CA ASN A 3 2.91 -9.43 -22.25
C ASN A 3 2.40 -8.01 -22.04
N TRP A 4 3.20 -7.02 -22.45
CA TRP A 4 2.93 -5.61 -22.18
C TRP A 4 1.65 -5.07 -22.85
N GLN A 5 1.23 -5.59 -24.00
CA GLN A 5 0.01 -5.15 -24.68
C GLN A 5 -1.24 -5.48 -23.87
N GLN A 6 -1.25 -6.63 -23.20
CA GLN A 6 -2.35 -7.03 -22.34
C GLN A 6 -2.24 -6.43 -20.93
N LEU A 7 -1.01 -6.33 -20.40
CA LEU A 7 -0.77 -5.76 -19.07
C LEU A 7 -1.17 -4.28 -18.95
N LEU A 8 -1.10 -3.50 -20.02
CA LEU A 8 -1.41 -2.06 -20.01
C LEU A 8 -2.86 -1.84 -20.48
N SER A 9 -3.84 -2.32 -19.71
CA SER A 9 -5.26 -2.14 -19.96
C SER A 9 -5.79 -0.85 -19.31
N ASP A 10 -6.36 0.03 -20.11
CA ASP A 10 -7.07 1.23 -19.70
C ASP A 10 -8.55 0.99 -19.36
N ARG A 11 -9.03 -0.26 -19.51
CA ARG A 11 -10.35 -0.67 -19.08
C ARG A 11 -10.52 -0.45 -17.58
N ARG A 12 -11.73 -0.05 -17.17
CA ARG A 12 -12.03 0.29 -15.78
C ARG A 12 -12.81 -0.81 -15.07
N VAL A 13 -12.46 -1.05 -13.80
CA VAL A 13 -13.20 -2.01 -12.97
C VAL A 13 -14.66 -1.56 -12.85
N GLY A 14 -15.60 -2.49 -13.07
CA GLY A 14 -17.04 -2.25 -13.02
C GLY A 14 -17.63 -1.50 -14.22
N ALA A 15 -16.87 -1.26 -15.28
CA ALA A 15 -17.38 -0.69 -16.53
C ALA A 15 -17.66 -1.79 -17.55
N GLU A 16 -18.93 -1.90 -18.02
CA GLU A 16 -19.33 -2.90 -19.02
C GLU A 16 -18.76 -2.60 -20.42
N THR A 17 -18.50 -1.33 -20.71
CA THR A 17 -17.97 -0.91 -22.02
C THR A 17 -16.83 0.10 -21.86
N ARG A 18 -15.86 0.02 -22.77
CA ARG A 18 -14.81 1.01 -22.94
C ARG A 18 -15.43 2.37 -23.31
N GLN A 19 -15.55 3.28 -22.36
CA GLN A 19 -15.87 4.66 -22.66
C GLN A 19 -14.57 5.38 -23.06
N GLY A 20 -14.14 5.18 -24.30
CA GLY A 20 -13.07 5.96 -24.87
C GLY A 20 -13.50 7.44 -24.95
N GLY A 21 -12.94 8.28 -24.10
CA GLY A 21 -13.01 9.72 -24.26
C GLY A 21 -12.12 10.13 -25.42
N GLY A 22 -12.56 9.92 -26.64
CA GLY A 22 -11.87 10.33 -27.84
C GLY A 22 -11.92 11.85 -28.04
N GLY A 23 -10.88 12.52 -27.64
CA GLY A 23 -10.57 13.89 -28.04
C GLY A 23 -9.06 14.07 -28.09
N ASP A 24 -8.57 14.69 -29.13
CA ASP A 24 -7.13 14.93 -29.41
C ASP A 24 -6.33 15.60 -28.28
N TYR A 25 -6.96 16.03 -27.21
CA TYR A 25 -6.38 16.67 -26.01
C TYR A 25 -6.74 15.96 -24.71
N ALA A 26 -7.24 14.73 -24.78
CA ALA A 26 -7.67 14.01 -23.59
C ALA A 26 -6.48 13.45 -22.81
N ARG A 27 -6.46 13.69 -21.48
CA ARG A 27 -5.58 12.99 -20.55
C ARG A 27 -5.82 11.48 -20.68
N SER A 28 -4.75 10.68 -20.52
CA SER A 28 -4.85 9.23 -20.51
C SER A 28 -5.78 8.76 -19.37
N GLU A 29 -6.35 7.57 -19.51
CA GLU A 29 -7.18 6.98 -18.43
C GLU A 29 -6.36 6.73 -17.16
N PHE A 30 -5.06 6.48 -17.29
CA PHE A 30 -4.13 6.30 -16.17
C PHE A 30 -3.89 7.62 -15.40
N GLU A 31 -3.75 8.76 -16.09
CA GLU A 31 -3.65 10.07 -15.43
C GLU A 31 -4.95 10.44 -14.69
N ARG A 32 -6.10 10.03 -15.22
CA ARG A 32 -7.39 10.22 -14.55
C ARG A 32 -7.51 9.39 -13.27
N ASP A 33 -6.82 8.25 -13.18
CA ASP A 33 -6.77 7.45 -11.95
C ASP A 33 -6.09 8.21 -10.82
N TYR A 34 -4.98 8.88 -11.12
CA TYR A 34 -4.30 9.75 -10.16
C TYR A 34 -5.24 10.83 -9.61
N ASP A 35 -5.94 11.54 -10.50
CA ASP A 35 -6.89 12.59 -10.11
C ASP A 35 -8.01 12.03 -9.20
N ARG A 36 -8.60 10.87 -9.59
CA ARG A 36 -9.67 10.22 -8.80
C ARG A 36 -9.24 9.91 -7.37
N LEU A 37 -8.00 9.47 -7.20
CA LEU A 37 -7.43 9.14 -5.90
C LEU A 37 -7.21 10.40 -5.06
N VAL A 38 -6.53 11.40 -5.60
CA VAL A 38 -6.21 12.66 -4.88
C VAL A 38 -7.47 13.38 -4.40
N PHE A 39 -8.52 13.42 -5.21
CA PHE A 39 -9.78 14.09 -4.83
C PHE A 39 -10.68 13.25 -3.91
N SER A 40 -10.28 12.01 -3.58
CA SER A 40 -11.13 11.12 -2.79
C SER A 40 -11.07 11.40 -1.29
N PRO A 41 -12.19 11.21 -0.55
CA PRO A 41 -12.17 11.32 0.90
C PRO A 41 -11.25 10.31 1.61
N PRO A 42 -11.14 9.03 1.17
CA PRO A 42 -10.19 8.10 1.78
C PRO A 42 -8.74 8.54 1.68
N PHE A 43 -8.30 9.11 0.55
CA PHE A 43 -6.95 9.66 0.41
C PHE A 43 -6.71 10.81 1.39
N ARG A 44 -7.68 11.73 1.53
CA ARG A 44 -7.58 12.86 2.49
C ARG A 44 -7.48 12.39 3.95
N ARG A 45 -8.13 11.28 4.31
CA ARG A 45 -8.05 10.71 5.66
C ARG A 45 -6.64 10.25 6.05
N LEU A 46 -5.77 9.96 5.08
CA LEU A 46 -4.37 9.60 5.34
C LEU A 46 -3.62 10.71 6.09
N GLN A 47 -4.04 11.97 5.99
CA GLN A 47 -3.45 13.08 6.74
C GLN A 47 -3.44 12.86 8.26
N ASN A 48 -4.47 12.18 8.77
CA ASN A 48 -4.64 11.91 10.19
C ASN A 48 -4.52 10.41 10.52
N LYS A 49 -3.72 9.70 9.74
CA LYS A 49 -3.30 8.31 10.00
C LYS A 49 -1.78 8.28 10.22
N THR A 50 -1.36 7.63 11.29
CA THR A 50 0.05 7.44 11.63
C THR A 50 0.80 6.68 10.55
N GLN A 51 1.98 7.15 10.16
CA GLN A 51 2.95 6.39 9.38
C GLN A 51 3.80 5.53 10.31
N VAL A 52 4.64 6.14 11.11
CA VAL A 52 5.50 5.48 12.11
C VAL A 52 5.29 6.10 13.49
N PHE A 53 5.44 7.42 13.58
CA PHE A 53 5.32 8.14 14.84
C PHE A 53 3.87 8.59 15.05
N PRO A 54 3.19 8.08 16.09
CA PRO A 54 1.79 8.39 16.33
C PRO A 54 1.62 9.82 16.80
N LEU A 55 0.64 10.53 16.22
CA LEU A 55 0.23 11.88 16.60
C LEU A 55 1.43 12.82 16.86
N PRO A 56 2.38 12.95 15.92
CA PRO A 56 3.57 13.75 16.16
C PRO A 56 3.18 15.21 16.43
N GLY A 57 3.66 15.76 17.54
CA GLY A 57 3.52 17.19 17.82
C GLY A 57 4.33 18.07 16.86
N ASN A 58 5.16 17.46 16.03
CA ASN A 58 6.01 18.10 15.03
C ASN A 58 5.41 17.93 13.64
N VAL A 59 5.04 19.02 12.99
CA VAL A 59 4.44 19.05 11.64
C VAL A 59 5.41 18.64 10.53
N PHE A 60 6.69 18.54 10.81
CA PHE A 60 7.71 18.12 9.84
C PHE A 60 7.93 16.60 9.80
N VAL A 61 7.30 15.85 10.70
CA VAL A 61 7.31 14.39 10.70
C VAL A 61 6.20 13.87 9.79
N HIS A 62 6.50 12.82 9.03
CA HIS A 62 5.61 12.29 8.00
C HIS A 62 4.34 11.66 8.57
N ASN A 63 3.22 11.95 7.92
CA ASN A 63 1.97 11.18 8.05
C ASN A 63 1.74 10.37 6.76
N ARG A 64 0.73 9.49 6.73
CA ARG A 64 0.47 8.64 5.58
C ARG A 64 0.19 9.41 4.29
N LEU A 65 -0.39 10.61 4.36
CA LEU A 65 -0.67 11.41 3.18
C LEU A 65 0.62 11.95 2.55
N THR A 66 1.50 12.55 3.37
CA THR A 66 2.79 13.07 2.87
C THR A 66 3.67 11.92 2.36
N HIS A 67 3.73 10.80 3.09
CA HIS A 67 4.41 9.59 2.65
C HIS A 67 3.88 9.08 1.29
N SER A 68 2.56 8.94 1.13
CA SER A 68 1.98 8.50 -0.15
C SER A 68 2.30 9.43 -1.33
N LEU A 69 2.41 10.75 -1.08
CA LEU A 69 2.83 11.72 -2.10
C LEU A 69 4.30 11.54 -2.48
N GLU A 70 5.17 11.30 -1.51
CA GLU A 70 6.60 11.06 -1.73
C GLU A 70 6.85 9.74 -2.45
N VAL A 71 6.18 8.67 -2.03
CA VAL A 71 6.19 7.37 -2.72
C VAL A 71 5.71 7.52 -4.17
N SER A 72 4.68 8.33 -4.40
CA SER A 72 4.19 8.64 -5.74
C SER A 72 5.22 9.40 -6.60
N CYS A 73 6.00 10.30 -6.02
CA CYS A 73 7.08 10.99 -6.73
C CYS A 73 8.21 10.03 -7.14
N VAL A 74 8.62 9.14 -6.22
CA VAL A 74 9.63 8.10 -6.50
C VAL A 74 9.10 7.12 -7.55
N GLY A 75 7.86 6.64 -7.41
CA GLY A 75 7.21 5.73 -8.35
C GLY A 75 7.08 6.31 -9.75
N ARG A 76 6.75 7.60 -9.85
CA ARG A 76 6.75 8.31 -11.14
C ARG A 76 8.13 8.30 -11.79
N SER A 77 9.18 8.51 -11.00
CA SER A 77 10.56 8.49 -11.50
C SER A 77 10.97 7.10 -11.99
N LEU A 78 10.68 6.05 -11.21
CA LEU A 78 10.89 4.65 -11.62
C LEU A 78 10.09 4.31 -12.88
N GLY A 79 8.81 4.67 -12.94
CA GLY A 79 7.95 4.46 -14.10
C GLY A 79 8.49 5.15 -15.36
N ASN A 80 9.01 6.38 -15.24
CA ASN A 80 9.64 7.11 -16.34
C ASN A 80 10.91 6.42 -16.84
N MET A 81 11.79 5.99 -15.94
CA MET A 81 13.07 5.36 -16.30
C MET A 81 12.84 4.01 -16.97
N VAL A 82 12.05 3.15 -16.35
CA VAL A 82 11.69 1.82 -16.89
C VAL A 82 10.92 1.97 -18.19
N GLY A 83 9.93 2.85 -18.24
CA GLY A 83 9.15 3.13 -19.46
C GLY A 83 10.02 3.62 -20.62
N THR A 84 11.01 4.46 -20.35
CA THR A 84 11.96 4.92 -21.38
C THR A 84 12.81 3.75 -21.92
N ALA A 85 13.23 2.83 -21.06
CA ALA A 85 13.99 1.66 -21.48
C ALA A 85 13.13 0.68 -22.30
N LEU A 86 11.90 0.42 -21.86
CA LEU A 86 10.95 -0.45 -22.58
C LEU A 86 10.52 0.16 -23.92
N GLN A 87 10.37 1.49 -24.02
CA GLN A 87 10.09 2.18 -25.28
C GLN A 87 11.17 1.93 -26.33
N ARG A 88 12.43 1.88 -25.89
CA ARG A 88 13.57 1.55 -26.77
C ARG A 88 13.63 0.06 -27.11
N LYS A 89 13.27 -0.80 -26.18
CA LYS A 89 13.29 -2.27 -26.36
C LYS A 89 12.16 -2.75 -27.26
N TYR A 90 11.00 -2.10 -27.21
CA TYR A 90 9.77 -2.48 -27.91
C TYR A 90 9.19 -1.34 -28.75
N PRO A 91 9.93 -0.79 -29.74
CA PRO A 91 9.49 0.37 -30.50
C PRO A 91 8.23 0.11 -31.34
N ASP A 92 8.00 -1.13 -31.76
CA ASP A 92 6.93 -1.50 -32.68
C ASP A 92 5.60 -1.84 -32.00
N LEU A 93 5.53 -1.84 -30.66
CA LEU A 93 4.28 -2.16 -29.95
C LEU A 93 3.23 -1.05 -29.99
N GLY A 94 3.59 0.16 -30.40
CA GLY A 94 2.67 1.31 -30.45
C GLY A 94 2.18 1.77 -29.09
N ILE A 95 2.89 1.43 -28.01
CA ILE A 95 2.59 1.80 -26.63
C ILE A 95 3.46 2.99 -26.21
N ASP A 96 2.87 4.02 -25.63
CA ASP A 96 3.63 5.04 -24.91
C ASP A 96 3.98 4.51 -23.50
N PHE A 97 5.03 3.69 -23.42
CA PHE A 97 5.49 3.10 -22.18
C PHE A 97 5.84 4.14 -21.13
N ARG A 98 6.51 5.20 -21.53
CA ARG A 98 7.00 6.22 -20.60
C ARG A 98 5.84 6.90 -19.86
N SER A 99 4.87 7.43 -20.61
CA SER A 99 3.68 8.07 -20.02
C SER A 99 2.84 7.08 -19.22
N SER A 100 2.57 5.90 -19.81
CA SER A 100 1.68 4.91 -19.19
C SER A 100 2.25 4.39 -17.87
N LEU A 101 3.51 3.92 -17.84
CA LEU A 101 4.12 3.39 -16.63
C LEU A 101 4.24 4.45 -15.53
N SER A 102 4.64 5.66 -15.91
CA SER A 102 4.75 6.80 -15.00
C SER A 102 3.40 7.11 -14.33
N ALA A 103 2.32 7.18 -15.11
CA ALA A 103 0.98 7.49 -14.60
C ALA A 103 0.43 6.34 -13.72
N ILE A 104 0.55 5.08 -14.18
CA ILE A 104 0.06 3.90 -13.44
C ILE A 104 0.78 3.78 -12.09
N VAL A 105 2.13 3.78 -12.11
CA VAL A 105 2.92 3.58 -10.89
C VAL A 105 2.70 4.72 -9.91
N SER A 106 2.67 5.99 -10.37
CA SER A 106 2.41 7.12 -9.47
C SER A 106 1.01 7.08 -8.85
N ALA A 107 -0.02 6.67 -9.60
CA ALA A 107 -1.37 6.52 -9.08
C ALA A 107 -1.46 5.35 -8.08
N ALA A 108 -0.85 4.20 -8.40
CA ALA A 108 -0.80 3.06 -7.50
C ALA A 108 -0.08 3.38 -6.19
N CYS A 109 1.04 4.13 -6.25
CA CYS A 109 1.76 4.63 -5.07
C CYS A 109 0.90 5.53 -4.18
N LEU A 110 0.01 6.37 -4.74
CA LEU A 110 -0.93 7.14 -3.91
C LEU A 110 -1.88 6.25 -3.12
N ALA A 111 -2.27 5.13 -3.71
CA ALA A 111 -3.32 4.28 -3.17
C ALA A 111 -2.79 3.16 -2.25
N HIS A 112 -1.49 2.85 -2.27
CA HIS A 112 -0.92 1.67 -1.60
C HIS A 112 -1.29 1.57 -0.12
N ASP A 113 -1.35 2.71 0.58
CA ASP A 113 -1.62 2.81 2.01
C ASP A 113 -3.09 3.13 2.36
N MET A 114 -3.98 3.29 1.36
CA MET A 114 -5.37 3.71 1.61
C MET A 114 -6.20 2.67 2.38
N GLY A 115 -5.83 1.41 2.33
CA GLY A 115 -6.49 0.31 3.03
C GLY A 115 -6.07 0.15 4.49
N ASN A 116 -5.01 0.78 4.94
CA ASN A 116 -4.52 0.65 6.30
C ASN A 116 -5.54 1.21 7.32
N PRO A 117 -5.81 0.47 8.41
CA PRO A 117 -6.66 0.95 9.49
C PRO A 117 -5.95 2.06 10.28
N PRO A 118 -6.65 2.74 11.22
CA PRO A 118 -5.98 3.59 12.21
C PRO A 118 -4.83 2.84 12.89
N PHE A 119 -3.79 3.57 13.29
CA PHE A 119 -2.55 3.01 13.87
C PHE A 119 -1.78 2.02 12.97
N GLY A 120 -2.10 1.96 11.67
CA GLY A 120 -1.37 1.18 10.68
C GLY A 120 -1.25 -0.31 11.01
N HIS A 121 -0.05 -0.85 10.95
CA HIS A 121 0.21 -2.27 11.24
C HIS A 121 -0.17 -2.70 12.68
N SER A 122 -0.15 -1.77 13.64
CA SER A 122 -0.64 -2.05 15.00
C SER A 122 -2.15 -2.27 15.00
N GLY A 123 -2.89 -1.50 14.19
CA GLY A 123 -4.32 -1.70 13.97
C GLY A 123 -4.62 -3.03 13.28
N GLU A 124 -3.84 -3.42 12.26
CA GLU A 124 -3.97 -4.75 11.61
C GLU A 124 -3.79 -5.87 12.63
N ARG A 125 -2.72 -5.81 13.43
CA ARG A 125 -2.46 -6.80 14.50
C ARG A 125 -3.58 -6.83 15.54
N ALA A 126 -4.10 -5.68 15.94
CA ALA A 126 -5.19 -5.60 16.90
C ALA A 126 -6.49 -6.23 16.37
N ILE A 127 -6.82 -6.00 15.10
CA ILE A 127 -7.96 -6.64 14.43
C ILE A 127 -7.73 -8.16 14.34
N GLY A 128 -6.57 -8.60 13.86
CA GLY A 128 -6.24 -10.02 13.78
C GLY A 128 -6.32 -10.72 15.13
N ALA A 129 -5.74 -10.14 16.19
CA ALA A 129 -5.78 -10.64 17.55
C ALA A 129 -7.21 -10.75 18.10
N TYR A 130 -8.07 -9.79 17.80
CA TYR A 130 -9.49 -9.85 18.20
C TYR A 130 -10.19 -11.11 17.67
N PHE A 131 -9.87 -11.54 16.45
CA PHE A 131 -10.47 -12.73 15.82
C PHE A 131 -9.67 -14.02 16.05
N THR A 132 -8.42 -13.97 16.51
CA THR A 132 -7.61 -15.17 16.80
C THR A 132 -7.66 -15.60 18.26
N GLU A 133 -7.66 -14.66 19.19
CA GLU A 133 -7.56 -14.92 20.64
C GLU A 133 -8.50 -14.07 21.49
N GLY A 134 -9.20 -13.10 20.88
CA GLY A 134 -10.12 -12.20 21.56
C GLY A 134 -11.60 -12.60 21.47
N ASN A 135 -12.47 -11.64 21.82
CA ASN A 135 -13.93 -11.83 21.84
C ASN A 135 -14.52 -12.16 20.46
N GLY A 136 -13.79 -11.86 19.38
CA GLY A 136 -14.19 -12.18 18.01
C GLY A 136 -14.37 -13.66 17.75
N LEU A 137 -13.67 -14.53 18.50
CA LEU A 137 -13.77 -16.00 18.33
C LEU A 137 -15.20 -16.53 18.41
N GLN A 138 -16.08 -15.86 19.15
CA GLN A 138 -17.51 -16.27 19.25
C GLN A 138 -18.25 -16.27 17.90
N TRP A 139 -17.76 -15.54 16.89
CA TRP A 139 -18.39 -15.44 15.58
C TRP A 139 -17.90 -16.49 14.58
N ARG A 140 -16.83 -17.22 14.92
CA ARG A 140 -16.16 -18.14 14.01
C ARG A 140 -17.08 -19.22 13.47
N GLU A 141 -17.77 -19.93 14.37
CA GLU A 141 -18.65 -21.05 14.00
C GLU A 141 -19.77 -20.58 13.04
N ALA A 142 -20.33 -19.40 13.27
CA ALA A 142 -21.37 -18.84 12.42
C ALA A 142 -20.83 -18.48 11.02
N VAL A 143 -19.64 -17.86 10.93
CA VAL A 143 -19.01 -17.52 9.66
C VAL A 143 -18.66 -18.79 8.85
N GLU A 144 -18.07 -19.80 9.50
CA GLU A 144 -17.72 -21.06 8.84
C GLU A 144 -18.97 -21.84 8.41
N ALA A 145 -20.05 -21.82 9.19
CA ALA A 145 -21.33 -22.44 8.83
C ALA A 145 -22.02 -21.77 7.64
N GLU A 146 -21.79 -20.49 7.42
CA GLU A 146 -22.22 -19.74 6.23
C GLU A 146 -21.36 -20.05 4.99
N GLY A 147 -20.28 -20.87 5.13
CA GLY A 147 -19.35 -21.19 4.04
C GLY A 147 -18.33 -20.09 3.76
N HIS A 148 -18.10 -19.19 4.70
CA HIS A 148 -17.15 -18.10 4.56
C HIS A 148 -15.80 -18.37 5.24
N ARG A 149 -14.77 -17.66 4.76
CA ARG A 149 -13.38 -17.80 5.23
C ARG A 149 -13.13 -17.02 6.51
N TRP A 150 -12.85 -17.75 7.59
CA TRP A 150 -12.44 -17.12 8.85
C TRP A 150 -11.05 -16.47 8.77
N SER A 151 -10.16 -17.01 7.92
CA SER A 151 -8.81 -16.50 7.71
C SER A 151 -8.76 -15.04 7.21
N ASP A 152 -9.80 -14.55 6.55
CA ASP A 152 -9.93 -13.16 6.13
C ASP A 152 -9.85 -12.17 7.32
N PHE A 153 -10.32 -12.59 8.48
CA PHE A 153 -10.36 -11.76 9.69
C PHE A 153 -9.16 -11.98 10.60
N THR A 154 -8.69 -13.22 10.72
CA THR A 154 -7.53 -13.55 11.58
C THR A 154 -6.21 -13.01 11.03
N HIS A 155 -6.16 -12.78 9.73
CA HIS A 155 -5.00 -12.20 9.03
C HIS A 155 -5.30 -10.81 8.46
N PHE A 156 -6.28 -10.07 9.00
CA PHE A 156 -6.67 -8.77 8.43
C PHE A 156 -5.46 -7.97 7.94
N GLU A 157 -5.51 -7.53 6.68
CA GLU A 157 -4.36 -7.00 5.93
C GLU A 157 -4.76 -5.73 5.18
N GLY A 158 -3.99 -4.65 5.34
CA GLY A 158 -4.24 -3.37 4.70
C GLY A 158 -4.23 -3.43 3.17
N ASN A 159 -3.38 -4.28 2.57
CA ASN A 159 -3.38 -4.45 1.10
C ASN A 159 -4.68 -5.06 0.59
N ALA A 160 -5.22 -6.09 1.28
CA ALA A 160 -6.51 -6.67 0.92
C ALA A 160 -7.64 -5.65 1.11
N ASN A 161 -7.58 -4.89 2.19
CA ASN A 161 -8.54 -3.82 2.45
C ASN A 161 -8.43 -2.65 1.45
N ALA A 162 -7.24 -2.38 0.90
CA ALA A 162 -7.06 -1.40 -0.18
C ALA A 162 -7.81 -1.84 -1.45
N LEU A 163 -7.65 -3.10 -1.87
CA LEU A 163 -8.41 -3.63 -3.00
C LEU A 163 -9.92 -3.49 -2.77
N ARG A 164 -10.41 -3.90 -1.58
CA ARG A 164 -11.82 -3.77 -1.22
C ARG A 164 -12.28 -2.31 -1.27
N LEU A 165 -11.59 -1.39 -0.62
CA LEU A 165 -11.91 0.03 -0.61
C LEU A 165 -12.04 0.62 -2.01
N LEU A 166 -11.16 0.21 -2.93
CA LEU A 166 -11.05 0.76 -4.27
C LEU A 166 -12.03 0.13 -5.27
N THR A 167 -12.47 -1.11 -5.06
CA THR A 167 -13.27 -1.85 -6.04
C THR A 167 -14.67 -2.22 -5.57
N HIS A 168 -14.89 -2.31 -4.24
CA HIS A 168 -16.18 -2.70 -3.68
C HIS A 168 -17.27 -1.67 -3.97
N GLN A 169 -18.46 -2.17 -4.31
CA GLN A 169 -19.64 -1.35 -4.50
C GLN A 169 -20.33 -1.09 -3.15
N PHE A 170 -19.94 -0.04 -2.46
CA PHE A 170 -20.65 0.42 -1.27
C PHE A 170 -22.04 0.95 -1.61
N LEU A 171 -22.95 0.99 -0.64
CA LEU A 171 -24.32 1.47 -0.83
C LEU A 171 -24.34 2.88 -1.45
N GLY A 172 -25.22 3.06 -2.42
CA GLY A 172 -25.38 4.33 -3.14
C GLY A 172 -24.24 4.67 -4.10
N ARG A 173 -23.28 3.75 -4.33
CA ARG A 173 -22.18 3.93 -5.28
C ARG A 173 -22.35 3.07 -6.51
N ARG A 174 -21.66 3.46 -7.58
CA ARG A 174 -21.60 2.67 -8.83
C ARG A 174 -20.76 1.41 -8.63
N ALA A 175 -20.99 0.40 -9.46
CA ALA A 175 -20.12 -0.77 -9.54
C ALA A 175 -18.67 -0.36 -9.82
N GLY A 176 -17.71 -1.17 -9.32
CA GLY A 176 -16.28 -0.92 -9.49
C GLY A 176 -15.69 0.15 -8.57
N GLY A 177 -16.44 0.59 -7.55
CA GLY A 177 -15.93 1.50 -6.52
C GLY A 177 -15.41 2.82 -7.08
N PHE A 178 -14.07 2.99 -7.09
CA PHE A 178 -13.41 4.18 -7.67
C PHE A 178 -13.34 4.14 -9.20
N ALA A 179 -13.69 3.02 -9.82
CA ALA A 179 -13.60 2.78 -11.25
C ALA A 179 -12.21 3.16 -11.81
N LEU A 180 -11.16 2.69 -11.15
CA LEU A 180 -9.77 2.79 -11.63
C LEU A 180 -9.52 1.79 -12.75
N SER A 181 -8.47 2.03 -13.54
CA SER A 181 -8.04 1.08 -14.58
C SER A 181 -7.53 -0.23 -13.97
N TYR A 182 -7.69 -1.32 -14.71
CA TYR A 182 -7.20 -2.64 -14.27
C TYR A 182 -5.70 -2.61 -13.98
N SER A 183 -4.91 -1.93 -14.82
CA SER A 183 -3.46 -1.80 -14.63
C SER A 183 -3.10 -1.08 -13.33
N THR A 184 -3.81 0.00 -12.98
CA THR A 184 -3.58 0.73 -11.74
C THR A 184 -3.96 -0.12 -10.52
N ILE A 185 -5.11 -0.81 -10.54
CA ILE A 185 -5.52 -1.70 -9.45
C ILE A 185 -4.53 -2.85 -9.26
N ALA A 186 -4.14 -3.52 -10.35
CA ALA A 186 -3.18 -4.63 -10.26
C ALA A 186 -1.82 -4.21 -9.70
N SER A 187 -1.41 -2.96 -9.95
CA SER A 187 -0.15 -2.39 -9.43
C SER A 187 -0.14 -2.21 -7.91
N ILE A 188 -1.31 -2.24 -7.25
CA ILE A 188 -1.43 -2.11 -5.79
C ILE A 188 -1.40 -3.49 -5.10
N ILE A 189 -1.76 -4.56 -5.81
CA ILE A 189 -1.92 -5.90 -5.23
C ILE A 189 -0.55 -6.55 -5.02
N LYS A 190 0.06 -6.27 -3.88
CA LYS A 190 1.39 -6.80 -3.49
C LYS A 190 1.37 -8.33 -3.30
N TYR A 191 0.26 -8.87 -2.82
CA TYR A 191 0.07 -10.27 -2.48
C TYR A 191 -1.12 -10.86 -3.27
N PRO A 192 -0.95 -11.29 -4.53
CA PRO A 192 -2.05 -11.70 -5.40
C PRO A 192 -2.57 -13.11 -5.06
N TYR A 193 -2.94 -13.33 -3.81
CA TYR A 193 -3.48 -14.60 -3.30
C TYR A 193 -4.44 -14.38 -2.13
N SER A 194 -5.33 -15.37 -1.92
CA SER A 194 -6.34 -15.36 -0.85
C SER A 194 -5.73 -15.55 0.54
N SER A 195 -6.51 -15.23 1.58
CA SER A 195 -6.11 -15.37 2.98
C SER A 195 -5.72 -16.81 3.37
N GLU A 196 -6.25 -17.81 2.68
CA GLU A 196 -5.89 -19.22 2.87
C GLU A 196 -4.43 -19.51 2.49
N CYS A 197 -3.85 -18.69 1.62
CA CYS A 197 -2.45 -18.77 1.21
C CYS A 197 -1.51 -17.89 2.05
N ALA A 198 -2.02 -17.18 3.06
CA ALA A 198 -1.25 -16.19 3.83
C ALA A 198 -0.08 -16.79 4.62
N GLY A 199 -0.14 -18.08 4.96
CA GLY A 199 0.92 -18.77 5.71
C GLY A 199 1.25 -18.09 7.05
N GLY A 200 2.44 -18.34 7.57
CA GLY A 200 2.89 -17.77 8.85
C GLY A 200 3.14 -16.26 8.85
N HIS A 201 3.17 -15.62 7.68
CA HIS A 201 3.37 -14.16 7.56
C HIS A 201 2.06 -13.36 7.61
N GLY A 202 0.90 -14.04 7.50
CA GLY A 202 -0.42 -13.42 7.57
C GLY A 202 -0.75 -12.44 6.42
N LYS A 203 0.07 -12.38 5.36
CA LYS A 203 -0.10 -11.43 4.24
C LYS A 203 -0.93 -12.05 3.12
N PHE A 204 -1.91 -11.29 2.59
CA PHE A 204 -2.74 -11.67 1.44
C PHE A 204 -3.29 -10.40 0.75
N GLY A 205 -3.90 -10.52 -0.43
CA GLY A 205 -4.24 -9.36 -1.26
C GLY A 205 -5.73 -9.14 -1.51
N PHE A 206 -6.61 -10.06 -1.16
CA PHE A 206 -8.05 -9.90 -1.35
C PHE A 206 -8.87 -10.78 -0.41
N PHE A 207 -9.95 -10.23 0.13
CA PHE A 207 -10.95 -10.97 0.88
C PHE A 207 -11.79 -11.86 -0.05
N GLN A 208 -12.52 -12.81 0.52
CA GLN A 208 -13.41 -13.68 -0.24
C GLN A 208 -14.41 -12.89 -1.10
N THR A 209 -14.87 -11.75 -0.63
CA THR A 209 -15.81 -10.87 -1.35
C THR A 209 -15.21 -10.21 -2.59
N GLU A 210 -13.90 -10.04 -2.65
CA GLU A 210 -13.18 -9.46 -3.80
C GLU A 210 -12.56 -10.51 -4.73
N GLU A 211 -12.78 -11.80 -4.48
CA GLU A 211 -12.22 -12.88 -5.29
C GLU A 211 -12.66 -12.82 -6.76
N ALA A 212 -13.93 -12.51 -7.03
CA ALA A 212 -14.44 -12.33 -8.38
C ALA A 212 -13.70 -11.19 -9.10
N THR A 213 -13.54 -10.05 -8.43
CA THR A 213 -12.76 -8.90 -8.96
C THR A 213 -11.32 -9.30 -9.26
N MET A 214 -10.68 -10.11 -8.41
CA MET A 214 -9.31 -10.57 -8.66
C MET A 214 -9.23 -11.52 -9.87
N ARG A 215 -10.25 -12.37 -10.09
CA ARG A 215 -10.33 -13.24 -11.28
C ARG A 215 -10.47 -12.40 -12.55
N ASP A 216 -11.36 -11.41 -12.54
CA ASP A 216 -11.57 -10.49 -13.67
C ASP A 216 -10.29 -9.69 -14.00
N LEU A 217 -9.58 -9.21 -12.95
CA LEU A 217 -8.27 -8.57 -13.10
C LEU A 217 -7.25 -9.49 -13.76
N ALA A 218 -7.16 -10.72 -13.29
CA ALA A 218 -6.19 -11.69 -13.78
C ALA A 218 -6.47 -12.08 -15.24
N GLU A 219 -7.73 -12.25 -15.62
CA GLU A 219 -8.16 -12.55 -16.99
C GLU A 219 -7.86 -11.39 -17.93
N GLU A 220 -8.28 -10.16 -17.58
CA GLU A 220 -8.06 -8.96 -18.39
C GLU A 220 -6.58 -8.73 -18.66
N LEU A 221 -5.74 -8.83 -17.62
CA LEU A 221 -4.31 -8.52 -17.69
C LEU A 221 -3.44 -9.72 -18.07
N GLY A 222 -4.03 -10.91 -18.25
CA GLY A 222 -3.29 -12.13 -18.56
C GLY A 222 -2.32 -12.57 -17.47
N LEU A 223 -2.70 -12.40 -16.18
CA LEU A 223 -1.86 -12.82 -15.08
C LEU A 223 -1.74 -14.35 -15.01
N ILE A 224 -0.54 -14.81 -14.72
CA ILE A 224 -0.26 -16.25 -14.63
C ILE A 224 -0.85 -16.80 -13.33
N ARG A 225 -1.79 -17.75 -13.43
CA ARG A 225 -2.27 -18.47 -12.27
C ARG A 225 -1.22 -19.48 -11.80
N LEU A 226 -0.91 -19.46 -10.50
CA LEU A 226 0.10 -20.31 -9.86
C LEU A 226 -0.51 -21.49 -9.09
N SER A 227 -1.82 -21.42 -8.77
CA SER A 227 -2.56 -22.48 -8.05
C SER A 227 -3.32 -23.36 -9.03
N GLY A 228 -3.56 -24.63 -8.65
CA GLY A 228 -4.46 -25.56 -9.35
C GLY A 228 -5.93 -25.11 -9.29
N ASP A 229 -6.83 -25.82 -10.01
CA ASP A 229 -8.23 -25.42 -10.12
C ASP A 229 -8.99 -25.55 -8.77
N ASP A 230 -8.67 -26.58 -7.99
CA ASP A 230 -9.27 -26.88 -6.68
C ASP A 230 -8.48 -26.27 -5.51
N GLU A 231 -7.44 -25.48 -5.80
CA GLU A 231 -6.60 -24.83 -4.78
C GLU A 231 -7.02 -23.39 -4.55
N PRO A 232 -6.74 -22.81 -3.34
CA PRO A 232 -6.95 -21.39 -3.07
C PRO A 232 -6.25 -20.52 -4.11
N LEU A 233 -6.91 -19.43 -4.53
CA LEU A 233 -6.42 -18.59 -5.61
C LEU A 233 -5.06 -17.97 -5.31
N ARG A 234 -4.16 -18.16 -6.28
CA ARG A 234 -2.83 -17.55 -6.28
C ARG A 234 -2.39 -17.23 -7.70
N TYR A 235 -1.95 -15.98 -7.92
CA TYR A 235 -1.42 -15.51 -9.19
C TYR A 235 0.02 -15.04 -9.05
N ALA A 236 0.74 -14.95 -10.16
CA ALA A 236 2.00 -14.23 -10.23
C ALA A 236 1.74 -12.73 -10.00
N ARG A 237 2.72 -12.05 -9.42
CA ARG A 237 2.63 -10.60 -9.19
C ARG A 237 2.57 -9.84 -10.52
N TYR A 238 1.71 -8.85 -10.59
CA TYR A 238 1.67 -7.93 -11.72
C TYR A 238 3.01 -7.16 -11.81
N PRO A 239 3.60 -7.00 -13.01
CA PRO A 239 4.95 -6.44 -13.13
C PRO A 239 5.19 -5.10 -12.45
N LEU A 240 4.25 -4.15 -12.54
CA LEU A 240 4.44 -2.81 -11.96
C LEU A 240 4.33 -2.76 -10.44
N VAL A 241 3.79 -3.81 -9.79
CA VAL A 241 3.79 -3.94 -8.32
C VAL A 241 5.21 -3.86 -7.75
N TYR A 242 6.20 -4.41 -8.47
CA TYR A 242 7.60 -4.35 -8.03
C TYR A 242 8.15 -2.93 -7.96
N LEU A 243 7.70 -2.05 -8.87
CA LEU A 243 8.06 -0.63 -8.84
C LEU A 243 7.36 0.12 -7.71
N VAL A 244 6.09 -0.21 -7.44
CA VAL A 244 5.33 0.37 -6.32
C VAL A 244 5.94 -0.04 -4.99
N GLU A 245 6.23 -1.34 -4.78
CA GLU A 245 6.89 -1.85 -3.59
C GLU A 245 8.25 -1.20 -3.37
N ALA A 246 9.07 -1.12 -4.42
CA ALA A 246 10.38 -0.49 -4.31
C ALA A 246 10.29 1.01 -3.99
N SER A 247 9.29 1.71 -4.53
CA SER A 247 9.06 3.13 -4.22
C SER A 247 8.72 3.35 -2.76
N ASP A 248 7.86 2.50 -2.20
CA ASP A 248 7.48 2.50 -0.79
C ASP A 248 8.69 2.22 0.10
N ASP A 249 9.40 1.13 -0.17
CA ASP A 249 10.58 0.72 0.60
C ASP A 249 11.70 1.77 0.58
N ILE A 250 11.96 2.43 -0.56
CA ILE A 250 12.94 3.52 -0.68
C ILE A 250 12.54 4.70 0.21
N CYS A 251 11.29 5.16 0.10
CA CYS A 251 10.80 6.27 0.90
C CYS A 251 10.81 5.91 2.39
N TYR A 252 10.25 4.78 2.75
CA TYR A 252 10.15 4.32 4.12
C TYR A 252 11.52 4.29 4.83
N GLN A 253 12.53 3.66 4.21
CA GLN A 253 13.85 3.52 4.82
C GLN A 253 14.58 4.86 4.97
N VAL A 254 14.54 5.71 3.95
CA VAL A 254 15.29 6.98 3.94
C VAL A 254 14.59 8.04 4.80
N MET A 255 13.25 8.12 4.71
CA MET A 255 12.49 9.13 5.44
C MET A 255 12.42 8.84 6.94
N ASP A 256 12.38 7.57 7.35
CA ASP A 256 12.42 7.20 8.76
C ASP A 256 13.71 7.68 9.46
N ILE A 257 14.85 7.66 8.75
CA ILE A 257 16.11 8.21 9.28
C ILE A 257 16.04 9.73 9.43
N GLU A 258 15.46 10.43 8.46
CA GLU A 258 15.26 11.88 8.56
C GLU A 258 14.30 12.25 9.72
N ASP A 259 13.18 11.54 9.85
CA ASP A 259 12.22 11.76 10.92
C ASP A 259 12.82 11.47 12.30
N ALA A 260 13.60 10.39 12.42
CA ALA A 260 14.30 10.06 13.65
C ALA A 260 15.33 11.16 14.03
N TYR A 261 15.98 11.78 13.04
CA TYR A 261 16.84 12.95 13.27
C TYR A 261 16.02 14.15 13.73
N LYS A 262 14.91 14.50 13.07
CA LYS A 262 14.02 15.61 13.44
C LYS A 262 13.41 15.46 14.84
N LEU A 263 13.21 14.23 15.29
CA LEU A 263 12.72 13.89 16.63
C LEU A 263 13.82 13.73 17.66
N ASN A 264 15.09 14.01 17.33
CA ASN A 264 16.27 13.84 18.18
C ASN A 264 16.47 12.40 18.70
N ILE A 265 15.97 11.41 17.99
CA ILE A 265 16.24 9.97 18.22
C ILE A 265 17.63 9.63 17.68
N LEU A 266 18.01 10.21 16.54
CA LEU A 266 19.34 10.14 15.94
C LEU A 266 20.02 11.51 16.01
N SER A 267 21.33 11.50 16.27
CA SER A 267 22.14 12.71 16.14
C SER A 267 22.40 13.04 14.65
N TYR A 268 22.83 14.28 14.38
CA TYR A 268 23.23 14.69 13.02
C TYR A 268 24.29 13.77 12.43
N GLU A 269 25.33 13.42 13.18
CA GLU A 269 26.42 12.57 12.67
C GLU A 269 25.94 11.14 12.37
N GLU A 270 25.05 10.58 13.20
CA GLU A 270 24.45 9.27 12.93
C GLU A 270 23.63 9.31 11.62
N ALA A 271 22.69 10.24 11.48
CA ALA A 271 21.86 10.37 10.28
C ALA A 271 22.70 10.65 9.03
N LYS A 272 23.70 11.54 9.12
CA LYS A 272 24.66 11.83 8.04
C LYS A 272 25.38 10.56 7.59
N ASN A 273 25.94 9.79 8.52
CA ASN A 273 26.70 8.58 8.21
C ASN A 273 25.82 7.51 7.54
N ILE A 274 24.59 7.32 8.04
CA ILE A 274 23.61 6.38 7.48
C ILE A 274 23.26 6.76 6.04
N LEU A 275 22.86 8.00 5.80
CA LEU A 275 22.45 8.46 4.47
C LEU A 275 23.63 8.52 3.48
N SER A 276 24.82 8.89 3.93
CA SER A 276 26.02 8.89 3.08
C SER A 276 26.46 7.51 2.64
N ALA A 277 26.05 6.44 3.35
CA ALA A 277 26.40 5.08 2.98
C ALA A 277 25.80 4.62 1.64
N PHE A 278 24.72 5.29 1.16
CA PHE A 278 24.13 5.02 -0.16
C PHE A 278 24.93 5.61 -1.32
N LEU A 279 25.81 6.57 -1.05
CA LEU A 279 26.54 7.33 -2.05
C LEU A 279 27.86 6.65 -2.40
N ASP A 280 28.27 6.75 -3.65
CA ASP A 280 29.60 6.37 -4.06
C ASP A 280 30.68 7.37 -3.57
N GLU A 281 31.95 7.04 -3.76
CA GLU A 281 33.06 7.88 -3.27
C GLU A 281 33.07 9.26 -3.93
N SER A 282 32.75 9.36 -5.21
CA SER A 282 32.73 10.63 -5.94
C SER A 282 31.61 11.54 -5.45
N GLU A 283 30.44 10.98 -5.15
CA GLU A 283 29.32 11.70 -4.59
C GLU A 283 29.60 12.16 -3.15
N ARG A 284 30.27 11.32 -2.33
CA ARG A 284 30.66 11.72 -0.97
C ARG A 284 31.60 12.91 -0.98
N VAL A 285 32.63 12.89 -1.83
CA VAL A 285 33.57 14.01 -2.00
C VAL A 285 32.81 15.27 -2.42
N TYR A 286 31.89 15.16 -3.39
CA TYR A 286 31.07 16.28 -3.84
C TYR A 286 30.22 16.84 -2.67
N MET A 287 29.61 15.97 -1.85
CA MET A 287 28.81 16.40 -0.70
C MET A 287 29.64 17.08 0.38
N GLU A 288 30.88 16.63 0.63
CA GLU A 288 31.78 17.28 1.56
C GLU A 288 32.16 18.69 1.12
N ASP A 289 32.40 18.89 -0.18
CA ASP A 289 32.69 20.22 -0.74
C ASP A 289 31.43 21.13 -0.63
N LEU A 290 30.27 20.62 -1.00
CA LEU A 290 29.00 21.36 -0.91
C LEU A 290 28.69 21.80 0.55
N PHE A 291 29.01 20.96 1.54
CA PHE A 291 28.77 21.24 2.95
C PHE A 291 29.70 22.29 3.57
N ARG A 292 30.70 22.78 2.82
CA ARG A 292 31.47 23.98 3.22
C ARG A 292 30.61 25.23 3.12
N ASP A 293 29.70 25.30 2.14
CA ASP A 293 28.83 26.44 1.91
C ASP A 293 27.49 26.34 2.65
N ILE A 294 27.01 25.10 2.89
CA ILE A 294 25.73 24.85 3.60
C ILE A 294 26.04 24.62 5.08
N THR A 295 25.62 25.55 5.92
CA THR A 295 25.89 25.49 7.39
C THR A 295 24.73 24.90 8.19
N ASP A 296 23.50 24.94 7.65
CA ASP A 296 22.31 24.38 8.31
C ASP A 296 22.30 22.87 8.25
N ALA A 297 22.16 22.21 9.41
CA ALA A 297 22.21 20.77 9.53
C ALA A 297 20.98 20.09 8.89
N ASN A 298 19.80 20.70 8.94
CA ASN A 298 18.60 20.15 8.32
C ASN A 298 18.72 20.18 6.79
N GLU A 299 19.26 21.26 6.24
CA GLU A 299 19.53 21.37 4.81
C GLU A 299 20.53 20.29 4.36
N ARG A 300 21.61 20.05 5.11
CA ARG A 300 22.56 18.99 4.81
C ARG A 300 21.93 17.60 4.79
N ILE A 301 21.07 17.27 5.77
CA ILE A 301 20.32 16.01 5.80
C ILE A 301 19.36 15.93 4.62
N GLY A 302 18.66 17.01 4.27
CA GLY A 302 17.79 17.08 3.09
C GLY A 302 18.53 16.78 1.77
N TYR A 303 19.73 17.32 1.61
CA TYR A 303 20.58 17.01 0.44
C TYR A 303 21.01 15.54 0.40
N LEU A 304 21.48 14.98 1.53
CA LEU A 304 21.87 13.57 1.61
C LEU A 304 20.70 12.65 1.31
N ARG A 305 19.52 12.94 1.87
CA ARG A 305 18.28 12.22 1.57
C ARG A 305 18.00 12.19 0.07
N SER A 306 18.05 13.37 -0.58
CA SER A 306 17.76 13.50 -2.02
C SER A 306 18.75 12.67 -2.87
N ARG A 307 20.04 12.69 -2.52
CA ARG A 307 21.07 11.93 -3.23
C ARG A 307 20.91 10.41 -3.00
N ALA A 308 20.62 9.99 -1.76
CA ALA A 308 20.37 8.59 -1.44
C ALA A 308 19.16 8.03 -2.21
N ILE A 309 18.04 8.78 -2.25
CA ILE A 309 16.86 8.39 -3.04
C ILE A 309 17.20 8.28 -4.52
N ASN A 310 17.92 9.25 -5.09
CA ASN A 310 18.29 9.21 -6.50
C ASN A 310 19.13 7.98 -6.84
N ALA A 311 20.16 7.69 -6.04
CA ALA A 311 21.03 6.53 -6.22
C ALA A 311 20.26 5.20 -6.16
N LEU A 312 19.29 5.09 -5.24
CA LEU A 312 18.43 3.91 -5.13
C LEU A 312 17.46 3.79 -6.30
N VAL A 313 16.86 4.88 -6.76
CA VAL A 313 15.94 4.90 -7.91
C VAL A 313 16.64 4.46 -9.19
N GLU A 314 17.83 4.99 -9.47
CA GLU A 314 18.60 4.64 -10.66
C GLU A 314 18.94 3.15 -10.70
N GLU A 315 19.47 2.61 -9.61
CA GLU A 315 19.85 1.19 -9.56
C GLU A 315 18.61 0.27 -9.59
N THR A 316 17.54 0.66 -8.89
CA THR A 316 16.28 -0.12 -8.89
C THR A 316 15.65 -0.21 -10.27
N ALA A 317 15.65 0.90 -11.03
CA ALA A 317 15.16 0.88 -12.42
C ALA A 317 15.99 -0.06 -13.29
N GLN A 318 17.31 -0.06 -13.13
CA GLN A 318 18.21 -0.94 -13.87
C GLN A 318 17.95 -2.41 -13.52
N ILE A 319 17.78 -2.73 -12.23
CA ILE A 319 17.44 -4.10 -11.76
C ILE A 319 16.13 -4.58 -12.38
N PHE A 320 15.10 -3.73 -12.45
CA PHE A 320 13.84 -4.10 -13.09
C PHE A 320 14.04 -4.48 -14.57
N ILE A 321 14.81 -3.67 -15.29
CA ILE A 321 15.07 -3.87 -16.73
C ILE A 321 15.86 -5.17 -16.97
N GLU A 322 16.87 -5.45 -16.14
CA GLU A 322 17.68 -6.67 -16.22
C GLU A 322 16.88 -7.94 -15.93
N HIS A 323 15.89 -7.84 -15.05
CA HIS A 323 15.04 -8.96 -14.64
C HIS A 323 13.66 -8.99 -15.30
N GLU A 324 13.39 -8.13 -16.29
CA GLU A 324 12.08 -8.02 -16.95
C GLU A 324 11.51 -9.38 -17.40
N GLU A 325 12.33 -10.22 -18.03
CA GLU A 325 11.90 -11.52 -18.53
C GLU A 325 11.46 -12.45 -17.38
N GLN A 326 12.18 -12.45 -16.27
CA GLN A 326 11.82 -13.22 -15.08
C GLN A 326 10.54 -12.69 -14.43
N ILE A 327 10.36 -11.37 -14.42
CA ILE A 327 9.15 -10.71 -13.92
C ILE A 327 7.95 -11.09 -14.79
N LEU A 328 8.07 -10.97 -16.11
CA LEU A 328 6.99 -11.31 -17.06
C LEU A 328 6.66 -12.82 -17.07
N SER A 329 7.63 -13.67 -16.77
CA SER A 329 7.38 -15.13 -16.64
C SER A 329 6.84 -15.54 -15.26
N GLY A 330 6.75 -14.60 -14.31
CA GLY A 330 6.22 -14.84 -12.96
C GLY A 330 7.15 -15.63 -12.04
N VAL A 331 8.43 -15.77 -12.39
CA VAL A 331 9.43 -16.53 -11.61
C VAL A 331 10.37 -15.64 -10.79
N PHE A 332 10.30 -14.32 -10.97
CA PHE A 332 11.11 -13.40 -10.17
C PHE A 332 10.69 -13.46 -8.69
N SER A 333 11.66 -13.68 -7.82
CA SER A 333 11.43 -13.86 -6.38
C SER A 333 12.00 -12.70 -5.55
N GLY A 334 11.28 -12.31 -4.51
CA GLY A 334 11.63 -11.20 -3.63
C GLY A 334 11.24 -9.84 -4.22
N GLY A 335 11.72 -8.76 -3.59
CA GLY A 335 11.58 -7.38 -4.08
C GLY A 335 12.82 -6.92 -4.85
N LEU A 336 12.70 -5.85 -5.64
CA LEU A 336 13.82 -5.28 -6.42
C LEU A 336 14.99 -4.86 -5.53
N LEU A 337 14.71 -4.25 -4.37
CA LEU A 337 15.75 -3.79 -3.46
C LEU A 337 16.59 -4.92 -2.84
N SER A 338 16.09 -6.16 -2.88
CA SER A 338 16.86 -7.33 -2.46
C SER A 338 18.03 -7.66 -3.42
N LYS A 339 18.04 -7.04 -4.60
CA LYS A 339 19.05 -7.24 -5.65
C LYS A 339 20.04 -6.08 -5.77
N LEU A 340 19.92 -5.06 -4.91
CA LEU A 340 20.88 -3.96 -4.88
C LEU A 340 22.31 -4.46 -4.72
N SER A 341 23.24 -3.81 -5.40
CA SER A 341 24.66 -4.06 -5.28
C SER A 341 25.23 -3.51 -3.95
N GLU A 342 26.41 -3.94 -3.59
CA GLU A 342 27.14 -3.28 -2.51
C GLU A 342 27.76 -1.95 -2.98
N PRO A 343 27.79 -0.89 -2.16
CA PRO A 343 27.46 -0.92 -0.71
C PRO A 343 25.98 -0.65 -0.36
N ARG A 344 25.11 -0.36 -1.34
CA ARG A 344 23.71 0.08 -1.10
C ARG A 344 22.87 -0.99 -0.39
N ASN A 345 23.08 -2.26 -0.72
CA ASN A 345 22.42 -3.37 -0.02
C ASN A 345 22.74 -3.38 1.48
N SER A 346 24.00 -3.19 1.83
CA SER A 346 24.45 -3.10 3.23
C SER A 346 23.89 -1.85 3.92
N ALA A 347 23.79 -0.71 3.21
CA ALA A 347 23.19 0.52 3.73
C ALA A 347 21.71 0.33 4.01
N MET A 348 20.94 -0.32 3.12
CA MET A 348 19.53 -0.65 3.34
C MET A 348 19.32 -1.52 4.58
N LYS A 349 20.12 -2.57 4.72
CA LYS A 349 20.07 -3.45 5.91
C LYS A 349 20.37 -2.68 7.18
N HIS A 350 21.33 -1.77 7.14
CA HIS A 350 21.67 -0.94 8.29
C HIS A 350 20.54 0.02 8.66
N CYS A 351 19.90 0.69 7.68
CA CYS A 351 18.70 1.49 7.92
C CYS A 351 17.61 0.68 8.60
N SER A 352 17.29 -0.50 8.07
CA SER A 352 16.27 -1.40 8.65
C SER A 352 16.60 -1.78 10.10
N GLN A 353 17.88 -2.07 10.40
CA GLN A 353 18.32 -2.41 11.76
C GLN A 353 18.16 -1.21 12.72
N VAL A 354 18.61 -0.02 12.30
CA VAL A 354 18.46 1.21 13.11
C VAL A 354 16.99 1.53 13.35
N ALA A 355 16.15 1.42 12.30
CA ALA A 355 14.72 1.65 12.43
C ALA A 355 14.08 0.67 13.42
N TRP A 356 14.41 -0.62 13.32
CA TRP A 356 13.92 -1.63 14.24
C TRP A 356 14.32 -1.37 15.70
N ASP A 357 15.62 -1.09 15.95
CA ASP A 357 16.15 -0.99 17.30
C ASP A 357 15.79 0.32 18.00
N ARG A 358 15.71 1.43 17.26
CA ARG A 358 15.62 2.78 17.82
C ARG A 358 14.28 3.47 17.57
N ILE A 359 13.56 3.12 16.49
CA ILE A 359 12.33 3.77 16.07
C ILE A 359 11.12 2.95 16.48
N TYR A 360 10.95 1.74 15.91
CA TYR A 360 9.72 0.95 16.10
C TYR A 360 9.54 0.36 17.49
N ARG A 361 10.62 0.24 18.25
CA ARG A 361 10.60 -0.22 19.65
C ARG A 361 10.68 0.93 20.66
N SER A 362 10.54 2.17 20.22
CA SER A 362 10.48 3.31 21.12
C SER A 362 9.24 3.21 22.03
N LYS A 363 9.37 3.69 23.27
CA LYS A 363 8.28 3.66 24.27
C LYS A 363 7.00 4.30 23.72
N MET A 364 7.14 5.40 22.98
CA MET A 364 6.00 6.11 22.40
C MET A 364 5.21 5.25 21.43
N VAL A 365 5.91 4.49 20.55
CA VAL A 365 5.26 3.59 19.59
C VAL A 365 4.57 2.44 20.34
N ILE A 366 5.24 1.81 21.30
CA ILE A 366 4.68 0.69 22.09
C ILE A 366 3.44 1.14 22.90
N ASP A 367 3.48 2.28 23.55
CA ASP A 367 2.34 2.80 24.32
C ASP A 367 1.11 3.01 23.42
N MET A 368 1.32 3.49 22.18
CA MET A 368 0.24 3.69 21.22
C MET A 368 -0.27 2.36 20.66
N GLU A 369 0.59 1.37 20.45
CA GLU A 369 0.16 0.01 20.05
C GLU A 369 -0.78 -0.59 21.09
N LEU A 370 -0.41 -0.49 22.38
CA LEU A 370 -1.24 -0.98 23.49
C LEU A 370 -2.58 -0.22 23.59
N ALA A 371 -2.56 1.09 23.40
CA ALA A 371 -3.78 1.90 23.36
C ALA A 371 -4.67 1.52 22.17
N GLY A 372 -4.09 1.41 20.98
CA GLY A 372 -4.77 0.99 19.75
C GLY A 372 -5.46 -0.36 19.90
N HIS A 373 -4.77 -1.34 20.47
CA HIS A 373 -5.35 -2.67 20.73
C HIS A 373 -6.63 -2.60 21.58
N ARG A 374 -6.63 -1.81 22.66
CA ARG A 374 -7.82 -1.62 23.50
C ARG A 374 -8.95 -0.89 22.77
N ILE A 375 -8.60 0.12 21.97
CA ILE A 375 -9.58 0.87 21.18
C ILE A 375 -10.26 -0.05 20.17
N PHE A 376 -9.50 -0.82 19.39
CA PHE A 376 -10.04 -1.75 18.40
C PHE A 376 -10.93 -2.82 19.05
N THR A 377 -10.48 -3.44 20.13
CA THR A 377 -11.30 -4.42 20.87
C THR A 377 -12.64 -3.83 21.29
N SER A 378 -12.63 -2.64 21.90
CA SER A 378 -13.86 -1.99 22.36
C SER A 378 -14.78 -1.58 21.19
N LEU A 379 -14.22 -1.09 20.07
CA LEU A 379 -15.00 -0.71 18.89
C LEU A 379 -15.63 -1.93 18.23
N LEU A 380 -14.87 -3.01 18.04
CA LEU A 380 -15.37 -4.24 17.44
C LEU A 380 -16.45 -4.88 18.30
N ASP A 381 -16.26 -4.98 19.62
CA ASP A 381 -17.29 -5.52 20.52
C ASP A 381 -18.62 -4.75 20.39
N LYS A 382 -18.55 -3.42 20.42
CA LYS A 382 -19.74 -2.58 20.35
C LYS A 382 -20.43 -2.61 18.99
N LEU A 383 -19.66 -2.53 17.91
CA LEU A 383 -20.20 -2.52 16.54
C LEU A 383 -20.79 -3.88 16.17
N LEU A 384 -20.09 -4.99 16.43
CA LEU A 384 -20.59 -6.32 16.14
C LEU A 384 -21.83 -6.65 16.95
N HIS A 385 -21.86 -6.28 18.26
CA HIS A 385 -23.06 -6.42 19.06
C HIS A 385 -24.22 -5.58 18.48
N ALA A 386 -23.98 -4.33 18.08
CA ALA A 386 -25.00 -3.47 17.52
C ALA A 386 -25.55 -4.00 16.18
N LEU A 387 -24.68 -4.52 15.31
CA LEU A 387 -25.07 -5.13 14.04
C LEU A 387 -25.86 -6.45 14.22
N ALA A 388 -25.56 -7.19 15.30
CA ALA A 388 -26.30 -8.42 15.64
C ALA A 388 -27.64 -8.15 16.33
N HIS A 389 -27.75 -7.04 17.09
CA HIS A 389 -28.93 -6.66 17.88
C HIS A 389 -29.36 -5.22 17.60
N PRO A 390 -29.77 -4.92 16.35
CA PRO A 390 -30.11 -3.55 15.94
C PRO A 390 -31.34 -2.97 16.64
N GLU A 391 -32.17 -3.82 17.28
CA GLU A 391 -33.36 -3.43 18.04
C GLU A 391 -33.06 -2.75 19.38
N HIS A 392 -31.86 -2.96 19.96
CA HIS A 392 -31.50 -2.37 21.24
C HIS A 392 -31.33 -0.84 21.13
N LEU A 393 -31.68 -0.09 22.17
CA LEU A 393 -31.62 1.37 22.17
C LEU A 393 -30.20 1.90 21.89
N TYR A 394 -29.19 1.32 22.55
CA TYR A 394 -27.78 1.71 22.34
C TYR A 394 -27.32 1.37 20.91
N SER A 395 -27.70 0.20 20.39
CA SER A 395 -27.36 -0.24 19.04
C SER A 395 -27.90 0.74 17.97
N LYS A 396 -29.16 1.15 18.10
CA LYS A 396 -29.75 2.17 17.20
C LYS A 396 -28.92 3.45 17.17
N ALA A 397 -28.62 4.00 18.34
CA ALA A 397 -27.85 5.23 18.47
C ALA A 397 -26.42 5.08 17.88
N LEU A 398 -25.80 3.90 18.02
CA LEU A 398 -24.46 3.63 17.46
C LEU A 398 -24.53 3.47 15.95
N LEU A 399 -25.49 2.71 15.42
CA LEU A 399 -25.64 2.46 13.97
C LEU A 399 -26.06 3.71 13.22
N ASP A 400 -26.81 4.63 13.84
CA ASP A 400 -27.13 5.95 13.26
C ASP A 400 -25.89 6.84 13.02
N ARG A 401 -24.76 6.54 13.67
CA ARG A 401 -23.48 7.21 13.43
C ARG A 401 -22.65 6.59 12.30
N VAL A 402 -22.96 5.37 11.91
CA VAL A 402 -22.29 4.68 10.81
C VAL A 402 -22.72 5.35 9.50
N SER A 403 -21.75 5.69 8.64
CA SER A 403 -22.06 6.29 7.34
C SER A 403 -22.98 5.39 6.51
N SER A 404 -23.98 5.99 5.86
CA SER A 404 -24.96 5.31 5.03
C SER A 404 -24.38 4.52 3.84
N GLN A 405 -23.09 4.68 3.54
CA GLN A 405 -22.41 3.87 2.53
C GLN A 405 -22.18 2.42 2.98
N TYR A 406 -22.13 2.17 4.31
CA TYR A 406 -21.92 0.84 4.86
C TYR A 406 -23.28 0.17 5.14
N ASN A 407 -23.39 -1.11 4.78
CA ASN A 407 -24.66 -1.84 4.95
C ASN A 407 -24.83 -2.33 6.39
N VAL A 408 -25.43 -1.52 7.25
CA VAL A 408 -25.72 -1.91 8.65
C VAL A 408 -26.86 -2.95 8.77
N HIS A 409 -27.52 -3.31 7.67
CA HIS A 409 -28.59 -4.31 7.61
C HIS A 409 -28.10 -5.65 7.04
N GLU A 410 -26.79 -5.91 7.08
CA GLU A 410 -26.23 -7.19 6.67
C GLU A 410 -26.84 -8.33 7.47
N THR A 411 -27.22 -9.40 6.76
CA THR A 411 -27.86 -10.57 7.36
C THR A 411 -26.86 -11.67 7.71
N SER A 412 -25.79 -11.84 6.91
CA SER A 412 -24.74 -12.81 7.16
C SER A 412 -23.79 -12.34 8.28
N CYS A 413 -23.26 -13.28 9.03
CA CYS A 413 -22.27 -13.00 10.06
C CYS A 413 -20.99 -12.42 9.45
N TYR A 414 -20.53 -13.01 8.35
CA TYR A 414 -19.38 -12.50 7.57
C TYR A 414 -19.59 -11.06 7.11
N GLY A 415 -20.76 -10.74 6.54
CA GLY A 415 -21.07 -9.38 6.05
C GLY A 415 -21.12 -8.35 7.19
N ARG A 416 -21.64 -8.72 8.37
CA ARG A 416 -21.62 -7.84 9.57
C ARG A 416 -20.20 -7.54 10.01
N ILE A 417 -19.32 -8.54 10.04
CA ILE A 417 -17.90 -8.33 10.38
C ILE A 417 -17.25 -7.41 9.33
N GLN A 418 -17.46 -7.66 8.04
CA GLN A 418 -16.93 -6.79 6.98
C GLN A 418 -17.43 -5.36 7.11
N CYS A 419 -18.72 -5.14 7.37
CA CYS A 419 -19.29 -3.81 7.60
C CYS A 419 -18.59 -3.08 8.76
N ALA A 420 -18.37 -3.77 9.87
CA ALA A 420 -17.65 -3.21 11.03
C ALA A 420 -16.20 -2.85 10.67
N LEU A 421 -15.51 -3.75 9.96
CA LEU A 421 -14.11 -3.52 9.53
C LEU A 421 -13.99 -2.39 8.52
N ASP A 422 -14.90 -2.30 7.53
CA ASP A 422 -14.95 -1.20 6.56
C ASP A 422 -15.11 0.16 7.26
N TYR A 423 -16.02 0.22 8.26
CA TYR A 423 -16.24 1.44 9.01
C TYR A 423 -15.04 1.83 9.86
N ILE A 424 -14.50 0.88 10.64
CA ILE A 424 -13.33 1.13 11.52
C ILE A 424 -12.10 1.50 10.69
N SER A 425 -11.82 0.76 9.61
CA SER A 425 -10.66 1.04 8.76
C SER A 425 -10.77 2.41 8.07
N GLY A 426 -12.00 2.90 7.88
CA GLY A 426 -12.25 4.24 7.37
C GLY A 426 -12.04 5.37 8.38
N MET A 427 -11.82 5.08 9.66
CA MET A 427 -11.54 6.07 10.70
C MET A 427 -10.11 6.63 10.58
N THR A 428 -9.85 7.71 11.27
CA THR A 428 -8.51 8.27 11.52
C THR A 428 -8.09 8.00 12.94
N ASP A 429 -6.81 8.17 13.25
CA ASP A 429 -6.29 7.99 14.62
C ASP A 429 -6.91 8.98 15.62
N LEU A 430 -7.43 10.11 15.12
CA LEU A 430 -8.08 11.15 15.92
C LEU A 430 -9.58 10.96 16.07
N TYR A 431 -10.23 10.12 15.26
CA TYR A 431 -11.68 9.95 15.28
C TYR A 431 -12.14 9.06 16.43
#